data_5e8ee862f93a8b943033cd957c442d14
#
_entry.id   5e8ee862f93a8b943033cd957c442d14
#
_cell.length_a   1.000
_cell.length_b   1.000
_cell.length_c   1.000
_cell.angle_alpha   90.00
_cell.angle_beta   90.00
_cell.angle_gamma   90.00
#
_symmetry.space_group_name_H-M   'P 1'
#
loop_
_entity.id
_entity.type
_entity.pdbx_description
1 polymer ?
#
loop_
_entity_poly.entity_id
_entity_poly.type
_entity_poly.pdbx_seq_one_letter_code
_entity_poly.pdbx_strand_id
1 'polypeptide(L)'
;GSEMCIRDSSLPIEVIICRKAGVRARAMIFIRLGLGILSCYFLNLFFELTGYMNYPATILLPSLESAPDLLSWGISQLKGLGMIFIIIVALVIILDFLKYIGVEKLIEKALKPFLNFLGVGEKASTIAVVGVTLGIGFGAGLLIKEVKTGKLHYKDVFGVLVLVGMLHSIIEDTAVISLIGSNIIITLFLRALLTLCIVYVFMRLGAHFTKEFWQKHLTNYNIPEYKPNS
;
A
#
# COMPACT_ATOMS: atom_id res chain seq x y z
N GLY A 1 -5.14 -13.13 -6.52
CA GLY A 1 -4.76 -12.45 -5.25
C GLY A 1 -3.27 -12.28 -5.06
N SER A 2 -2.42 -13.28 -5.32
CA SER A 2 -0.96 -13.19 -5.16
C SER A 2 -0.29 -12.27 -6.20
N GLU A 3 -0.81 -12.21 -7.40
CA GLU A 3 -0.28 -11.33 -8.46
C GLU A 3 -0.44 -9.85 -8.15
N MET A 4 -1.37 -9.49 -7.30
CA MET A 4 -1.72 -8.14 -6.92
C MET A 4 -0.64 -7.45 -6.08
N CYS A 5 0.05 -8.18 -5.20
CA CYS A 5 1.14 -7.62 -4.40
C CYS A 5 2.45 -7.44 -5.18
N ILE A 6 2.63 -8.19 -6.28
CA ILE A 6 3.85 -8.15 -7.11
C ILE A 6 3.73 -7.09 -8.20
N ARG A 7 2.52 -6.81 -8.67
CA ARG A 7 2.25 -5.93 -9.82
C ARG A 7 2.20 -4.44 -9.47
N ASP A 8 2.39 -4.10 -8.22
CA ASP A 8 2.43 -2.71 -7.79
C ASP A 8 3.70 -2.05 -8.34
N SER A 9 3.54 -1.28 -9.42
CA SER A 9 4.62 -0.56 -10.13
C SER A 9 5.37 0.44 -9.25
N SER A 10 4.93 0.65 -8.00
CA SER A 10 5.55 1.52 -7.02
C SER A 10 6.76 0.90 -6.31
N LEU A 11 6.98 -0.43 -6.39
CA LEU A 11 8.09 -1.10 -5.70
C LEU A 11 9.48 -0.45 -5.91
N PRO A 12 9.90 -0.08 -7.13
CA PRO A 12 11.20 0.58 -7.31
C PRO A 12 11.27 1.95 -6.60
N ILE A 13 10.19 2.72 -6.66
CA ILE A 13 10.07 4.03 -6.01
C ILE A 13 10.12 3.87 -4.49
N GLU A 14 9.39 2.90 -3.95
CA GLU A 14 9.38 2.59 -2.52
C GLU A 14 10.76 2.16 -2.03
N VAL A 15 11.48 1.33 -2.77
CA VAL A 15 12.86 0.92 -2.44
C VAL A 15 13.78 2.14 -2.33
N ILE A 16 13.65 3.09 -3.26
CA ILE A 16 14.44 4.34 -3.24
C ILE A 16 14.07 5.17 -1.99
N ILE A 17 12.79 5.30 -1.70
CA ILE A 17 12.28 6.03 -0.53
C ILE A 17 12.80 5.40 0.76
N CYS A 18 12.68 4.07 0.91
CA CYS A 18 13.17 3.34 2.06
C CYS A 18 14.66 3.58 2.30
N ARG A 19 15.48 3.51 1.24
CA ARG A 19 16.92 3.79 1.34
C ARG A 19 17.20 5.23 1.79
N LYS A 20 16.48 6.22 1.24
CA LYS A 20 16.64 7.63 1.61
C LYS A 20 16.13 7.94 3.02
N ALA A 21 15.12 7.22 3.49
CA ALA A 21 14.60 7.30 4.86
C ALA A 21 15.42 6.48 5.88
N GLY A 22 16.51 5.84 5.46
CA GLY A 22 17.37 5.08 6.34
C GLY A 22 16.85 3.69 6.72
N VAL A 23 15.90 3.14 5.96
CA VAL A 23 15.38 1.78 6.13
C VAL A 23 16.00 0.86 5.09
N ARG A 24 16.30 -0.38 5.48
CA ARG A 24 16.88 -1.37 4.57
C ARG A 24 15.84 -1.83 3.57
N ALA A 25 16.08 -1.54 2.28
CA ALA A 25 15.20 -1.94 1.20
C ALA A 25 14.87 -3.44 1.17
N ARG A 26 15.87 -4.29 1.49
CA ARG A 26 15.67 -5.74 1.57
C ARG A 26 14.60 -6.13 2.59
N ALA A 27 14.66 -5.52 3.79
CA ALA A 27 13.69 -5.77 4.84
C ALA A 27 12.27 -5.41 4.38
N MET A 28 12.12 -4.25 3.73
CA MET A 28 10.82 -3.80 3.22
C MET A 28 10.26 -4.72 2.14
N ILE A 29 11.10 -5.14 1.19
CA ILE A 29 10.70 -6.08 0.13
C ILE A 29 10.26 -7.42 0.75
N PHE A 30 11.05 -8.00 1.66
CA PHE A 30 10.71 -9.28 2.30
C PHE A 30 9.41 -9.17 3.12
N ILE A 31 9.22 -8.08 3.85
CA ILE A 31 8.01 -7.87 4.62
C ILE A 31 6.81 -7.75 3.69
N ARG A 32 6.91 -6.94 2.64
CA ARG A 32 5.80 -6.72 1.71
C ARG A 32 5.43 -7.99 0.94
N LEU A 33 6.40 -8.69 0.37
CA LEU A 33 6.16 -9.95 -0.33
C LEU A 33 5.70 -11.05 0.61
N GLY A 34 6.38 -11.21 1.75
CA GLY A 34 6.05 -12.24 2.73
C GLY A 34 4.66 -12.05 3.33
N LEU A 35 4.32 -10.82 3.74
CA LEU A 35 3.00 -10.51 4.27
C LEU A 35 1.93 -10.58 3.18
N GLY A 36 2.24 -10.19 1.95
CA GLY A 36 1.33 -10.34 0.82
C GLY A 36 0.96 -11.80 0.56
N ILE A 37 1.96 -12.68 0.46
CA ILE A 37 1.75 -14.11 0.25
C ILE A 37 0.98 -14.73 1.44
N LEU A 38 1.39 -14.39 2.67
CA LEU A 38 0.73 -14.87 3.87
C LEU A 38 -0.73 -14.44 3.95
N SER A 39 -1.01 -13.18 3.61
CA SER A 39 -2.38 -12.65 3.55
C SER A 39 -3.23 -13.38 2.51
N CYS A 40 -2.69 -13.63 1.32
CA CYS A 40 -3.38 -14.38 0.28
C CYS A 40 -3.68 -15.82 0.73
N TYR A 41 -2.74 -16.47 1.40
CA TYR A 41 -2.95 -17.81 1.94
C TYR A 41 -4.06 -17.85 2.98
N PHE A 42 -4.04 -16.95 3.97
CA PHE A 42 -5.06 -16.87 4.99
C PHE A 42 -6.44 -16.52 4.43
N LEU A 43 -6.50 -15.63 3.44
CA LEU A 43 -7.74 -15.27 2.77
C LEU A 43 -8.32 -16.46 1.99
N ASN A 44 -7.47 -17.16 1.24
CA ASN A 44 -7.91 -18.35 0.52
C ASN A 44 -8.48 -19.40 1.49
N LEU A 45 -7.76 -19.68 2.58
CA LEU A 45 -8.21 -20.60 3.61
C LEU A 45 -9.54 -20.15 4.25
N PHE A 46 -9.68 -18.86 4.53
CA PHE A 46 -10.92 -18.31 5.09
C PHE A 46 -12.10 -18.48 4.13
N PHE A 47 -11.92 -18.20 2.84
CA PHE A 47 -12.99 -18.35 1.84
C PHE A 47 -13.34 -19.83 1.59
N GLU A 48 -12.37 -20.74 1.59
CA GLU A 48 -12.62 -22.17 1.50
C GLU A 48 -13.43 -22.69 2.70
N LEU A 49 -13.06 -22.29 3.92
CA LEU A 49 -13.72 -22.74 5.14
C LEU A 49 -15.13 -22.17 5.31
N THR A 50 -15.34 -20.92 4.88
CA THR A 50 -16.65 -20.25 5.05
C THR A 50 -17.60 -20.48 3.89
N GLY A 51 -17.11 -20.98 2.74
CA GLY A 51 -17.88 -21.07 1.50
C GLY A 51 -18.35 -19.69 0.97
N TYR A 52 -17.86 -18.61 1.55
CA TYR A 52 -18.23 -17.25 1.20
C TYR A 52 -17.51 -16.84 -0.09
N MET A 53 -18.24 -16.23 -1.02
CA MET A 53 -17.74 -15.79 -2.35
C MET A 53 -17.44 -16.93 -3.37
N ASN A 54 -18.07 -18.07 -3.27
CA ASN A 54 -18.05 -19.11 -4.32
C ASN A 54 -18.95 -18.74 -5.52
N TYR A 55 -19.05 -17.46 -5.86
CA TYR A 55 -19.80 -16.98 -7.02
C TYR A 55 -18.86 -16.87 -8.23
N PRO A 56 -19.33 -17.19 -9.44
CA PRO A 56 -18.56 -16.93 -10.64
C PRO A 56 -18.32 -15.42 -10.76
N ALA A 57 -17.06 -15.03 -10.89
CA ALA A 57 -16.69 -13.62 -11.04
C ALA A 57 -17.19 -13.10 -12.39
N THR A 58 -17.97 -12.02 -12.39
CA THR A 58 -18.34 -11.31 -13.61
C THR A 58 -17.20 -10.39 -14.01
N ILE A 59 -16.42 -10.81 -14.99
CA ILE A 59 -15.32 -10.02 -15.54
C ILE A 59 -15.93 -8.91 -16.40
N LEU A 60 -15.71 -7.66 -16.02
CA LEU A 60 -16.19 -6.49 -16.77
C LEU A 60 -15.27 -6.16 -17.96
N LEU A 61 -14.05 -6.69 -17.96
CA LEU A 61 -13.12 -6.52 -19.08
C LEU A 61 -13.57 -7.43 -20.23
N PRO A 62 -13.68 -6.90 -21.47
CA PRO A 62 -14.00 -7.73 -22.62
C PRO A 62 -12.90 -8.76 -22.82
N SER A 63 -13.31 -10.00 -23.09
CA SER A 63 -12.41 -11.05 -23.51
C SER A 63 -11.77 -10.64 -24.85
N LEU A 64 -10.45 -10.58 -24.89
CA LEU A 64 -9.75 -10.46 -26.16
C LEU A 64 -9.98 -11.74 -26.94
N GLU A 65 -10.75 -11.66 -28.02
CA GLU A 65 -11.01 -12.81 -28.89
C GLU A 65 -9.67 -13.30 -29.47
N SER A 66 -9.52 -14.62 -29.51
CA SER A 66 -8.37 -15.25 -30.18
C SER A 66 -8.43 -14.93 -31.68
N ALA A 67 -7.54 -14.06 -32.13
CA ALA A 67 -7.50 -13.66 -33.53
C ALA A 67 -6.81 -14.72 -34.39
N PRO A 68 -7.39 -15.12 -35.52
CA PRO A 68 -6.85 -16.19 -36.35
C PRO A 68 -5.58 -15.77 -37.13
N ASP A 69 -5.33 -14.50 -37.31
CA ASP A 69 -4.20 -13.93 -38.07
C ASP A 69 -3.51 -12.78 -37.34
N LEU A 70 -2.28 -12.48 -37.76
CA LEU A 70 -1.43 -11.46 -37.12
C LEU A 70 -2.03 -10.05 -37.17
N LEU A 71 -2.75 -9.73 -38.23
CA LEU A 71 -3.37 -8.42 -38.40
C LEU A 71 -4.56 -8.25 -37.44
N SER A 72 -5.43 -9.21 -37.38
CA SER A 72 -6.57 -9.23 -36.44
C SER A 72 -6.10 -9.22 -34.98
N TRP A 73 -5.02 -9.96 -34.68
CA TRP A 73 -4.37 -9.92 -33.38
C TRP A 73 -3.87 -8.51 -33.05
N GLY A 74 -3.16 -7.85 -33.98
CA GLY A 74 -2.66 -6.48 -33.79
C GLY A 74 -3.78 -5.47 -33.55
N ILE A 75 -4.88 -5.55 -34.31
CA ILE A 75 -6.07 -4.71 -34.11
C ILE A 75 -6.72 -4.98 -32.75
N SER A 76 -6.83 -6.24 -32.35
CA SER A 76 -7.36 -6.62 -31.02
C SER A 76 -6.52 -6.05 -29.89
N GLN A 77 -5.18 -6.13 -29.99
CA GLN A 77 -4.29 -5.54 -29.00
C GLN A 77 -4.44 -3.99 -28.94
N LEU A 78 -4.55 -3.32 -30.08
CA LEU A 78 -4.73 -1.87 -30.12
C LEU A 78 -6.07 -1.44 -29.49
N LYS A 79 -7.15 -2.17 -29.73
CA LYS A 79 -8.46 -1.98 -29.08
C LYS A 79 -8.35 -2.17 -27.56
N GLY A 80 -7.66 -3.24 -27.14
CA GLY A 80 -7.42 -3.52 -25.71
C GLY A 80 -6.64 -2.40 -25.02
N LEU A 81 -5.58 -1.91 -25.65
CA LEU A 81 -4.80 -0.77 -25.14
C LEU A 81 -5.64 0.51 -25.05
N GLY A 82 -6.44 0.80 -26.08
CA GLY A 82 -7.36 1.94 -26.09
C GLY A 82 -8.37 1.87 -24.96
N MET A 83 -8.93 0.67 -24.71
CA MET A 83 -9.86 0.46 -23.60
C MET A 83 -9.20 0.64 -22.22
N ILE A 84 -8.01 0.07 -22.03
CA ILE A 84 -7.23 0.26 -20.80
C ILE A 84 -6.94 1.74 -20.58
N PHE A 85 -6.58 2.48 -21.63
CA PHE A 85 -6.36 3.92 -21.56
C PHE A 85 -7.61 4.68 -21.10
N ILE A 86 -8.78 4.37 -21.68
CA ILE A 86 -10.05 4.98 -21.26
C ILE A 86 -10.35 4.68 -19.79
N ILE A 87 -10.14 3.45 -19.36
CA ILE A 87 -10.34 3.04 -17.96
C ILE A 87 -9.43 3.83 -17.02
N ILE A 88 -8.15 3.99 -17.39
CA ILE A 88 -7.19 4.76 -16.57
C ILE A 88 -7.63 6.24 -16.48
N VAL A 89 -8.02 6.85 -17.60
CA VAL A 89 -8.51 8.24 -17.60
C VAL A 89 -9.76 8.39 -16.74
N ALA A 90 -10.72 7.47 -16.86
CA ALA A 90 -11.92 7.47 -16.04
C ALA A 90 -11.59 7.33 -14.54
N LEU A 91 -10.65 6.44 -14.20
CA LEU A 91 -10.17 6.27 -12.83
C LEU A 91 -9.54 7.56 -12.28
N VAL A 92 -8.69 8.23 -13.02
CA VAL A 92 -8.07 9.50 -12.61
C VAL A 92 -9.15 10.55 -12.32
N ILE A 93 -10.14 10.69 -13.21
CA ILE A 93 -11.25 11.62 -13.02
C ILE A 93 -12.05 11.27 -11.76
N ILE A 94 -12.36 10.00 -11.53
CA ILE A 94 -13.07 9.53 -10.34
C ILE A 94 -12.27 9.83 -9.08
N LEU A 95 -10.96 9.61 -9.09
CA LEU A 95 -10.10 9.91 -7.95
C LEU A 95 -10.04 11.40 -7.63
N ASP A 96 -9.92 12.25 -8.64
CA ASP A 96 -9.96 13.70 -8.43
C ASP A 96 -11.32 14.16 -7.89
N PHE A 97 -12.41 13.54 -8.35
CA PHE A 97 -13.74 13.78 -7.80
C PHE A 97 -13.86 13.33 -6.34
N LEU A 98 -13.33 12.16 -5.98
CA LEU A 98 -13.31 11.68 -4.59
C LEU A 98 -12.50 12.60 -3.67
N LYS A 99 -11.38 13.14 -4.15
CA LYS A 99 -10.60 14.18 -3.44
C LYS A 99 -11.44 15.44 -3.24
N TYR A 100 -12.13 15.89 -4.28
CA TYR A 100 -12.99 17.06 -4.20
C TYR A 100 -14.11 16.92 -3.15
N ILE A 101 -14.72 15.74 -3.04
CA ILE A 101 -15.75 15.42 -2.02
C ILE A 101 -15.14 15.36 -0.61
N GLY A 102 -13.83 15.22 -0.48
CA GLY A 102 -13.14 15.19 0.80
C GLY A 102 -13.05 13.79 1.43
N VAL A 103 -13.05 12.73 0.63
CA VAL A 103 -12.79 11.35 1.09
C VAL A 103 -11.45 11.26 1.82
N GLU A 104 -10.46 12.08 1.44
CA GLU A 104 -9.17 12.18 2.13
C GLU A 104 -9.33 12.55 3.61
N LYS A 105 -10.23 13.49 3.94
CA LYS A 105 -10.51 13.88 5.33
C LYS A 105 -11.13 12.74 6.13
N LEU A 106 -11.94 11.89 5.48
CA LEU A 106 -12.53 10.72 6.12
C LEU A 106 -11.45 9.69 6.46
N ILE A 107 -10.54 9.43 5.52
CA ILE A 107 -9.40 8.53 5.72
C ILE A 107 -8.51 9.08 6.85
N GLU A 108 -8.20 10.37 6.84
CA GLU A 108 -7.44 11.04 7.90
C GLU A 108 -8.09 10.85 9.27
N LYS A 109 -9.40 11.11 9.36
CA LYS A 109 -10.17 10.96 10.61
C LYS A 109 -10.19 9.53 11.13
N ALA A 110 -10.22 8.55 10.24
CA ALA A 110 -10.19 7.13 10.60
C ALA A 110 -8.77 6.65 10.99
N LEU A 111 -7.75 7.15 10.30
CA LEU A 111 -6.36 6.68 10.47
C LEU A 111 -5.68 7.29 11.70
N LYS A 112 -5.92 8.56 12.01
CA LYS A 112 -5.31 9.25 13.18
C LYS A 112 -5.52 8.52 14.51
N PRO A 113 -6.76 8.16 14.93
CA PRO A 113 -6.97 7.48 16.20
C PRO A 113 -6.28 6.11 16.26
N PHE A 114 -6.22 5.41 15.13
CA PHE A 114 -5.53 4.14 15.04
C PHE A 114 -4.01 4.29 15.20
N LEU A 115 -3.39 5.27 14.55
CA LEU A 115 -1.96 5.56 14.69
C LEU A 115 -1.59 5.97 16.13
N ASN A 116 -2.45 6.76 16.77
CA ASN A 116 -2.29 7.12 18.18
C ASN A 116 -2.37 5.89 19.09
N PHE A 117 -3.29 4.97 18.82
CA PHE A 117 -3.41 3.69 19.53
C PHE A 117 -2.16 2.81 19.38
N LEU A 118 -1.50 2.87 18.22
CA LEU A 118 -0.23 2.19 17.97
C LEU A 118 0.96 2.84 18.69
N GLY A 119 0.79 4.00 19.29
CA GLY A 119 1.87 4.75 19.92
C GLY A 119 2.83 5.40 18.92
N VAL A 120 2.38 5.61 17.68
CA VAL A 120 3.14 6.33 16.65
C VAL A 120 3.15 7.81 17.03
N GLY A 121 4.33 8.42 17.04
CA GLY A 121 4.48 9.84 17.38
C GLY A 121 3.63 10.74 16.47
N GLU A 122 3.16 11.89 17.01
CA GLU A 122 2.24 12.80 16.32
C GLU A 122 2.75 13.23 14.92
N LYS A 123 4.04 13.59 14.83
CA LYS A 123 4.68 13.97 13.56
C LYS A 123 4.67 12.81 12.55
N ALA A 124 4.99 11.61 13.02
CA ALA A 124 4.99 10.41 12.18
C ALA A 124 3.57 10.05 11.72
N SER A 125 2.58 10.20 12.60
CA SER A 125 1.16 10.02 12.28
C SER A 125 0.68 10.99 11.19
N THR A 126 1.06 12.26 11.27
CA THR A 126 0.75 13.26 10.24
C THR A 126 1.36 12.87 8.90
N ILE A 127 2.62 12.42 8.89
CA ILE A 127 3.29 11.98 7.66
C ILE A 127 2.64 10.73 7.07
N ALA A 128 2.23 9.79 7.92
CA ALA A 128 1.52 8.60 7.48
C ALA A 128 0.19 8.94 6.80
N VAL A 129 -0.57 9.85 7.41
CA VAL A 129 -1.84 10.34 6.83
C VAL A 129 -1.60 11.01 5.47
N VAL A 130 -0.64 11.93 5.39
CA VAL A 130 -0.27 12.59 4.12
C VAL A 130 0.17 11.58 3.08
N GLY A 131 0.95 10.57 3.47
CA GLY A 131 1.42 9.52 2.57
C GLY A 131 0.30 8.62 2.03
N VAL A 132 -0.71 8.35 2.84
CA VAL A 132 -1.88 7.53 2.43
C VAL A 132 -2.85 8.34 1.58
N THR A 133 -3.06 9.64 1.89
CA THR A 133 -4.06 10.48 1.21
C THR A 133 -3.53 11.15 -0.04
N LEU A 134 -2.36 11.80 0.03
CA LEU A 134 -1.75 12.53 -1.09
C LEU A 134 -0.79 11.67 -1.91
N GLY A 135 -0.60 10.41 -1.49
CA GLY A 135 0.25 9.46 -2.18
C GLY A 135 1.70 9.42 -1.65
N ILE A 136 2.37 8.36 -2.07
CA ILE A 136 3.72 8.02 -1.56
C ILE A 136 4.76 9.10 -1.86
N GLY A 137 4.64 9.84 -2.97
CA GLY A 137 5.59 10.87 -3.34
C GLY A 137 5.64 12.03 -2.34
N PHE A 138 4.48 12.55 -1.94
CA PHE A 138 4.37 13.63 -0.96
C PHE A 138 4.75 13.16 0.45
N GLY A 139 4.17 12.03 0.89
CA GLY A 139 4.48 11.43 2.20
C GLY A 139 5.96 11.11 2.36
N ALA A 140 6.59 10.56 1.31
CA ALA A 140 8.01 10.24 1.32
C ALA A 140 8.90 11.48 1.38
N GLY A 141 8.57 12.54 0.66
CA GLY A 141 9.31 13.81 0.71
C GLY A 141 9.35 14.36 2.12
N LEU A 142 8.19 14.40 2.78
CA LEU A 142 8.06 14.87 4.16
C LEU A 142 8.80 13.94 5.14
N LEU A 143 8.63 12.62 4.99
CA LEU A 143 9.29 11.62 5.80
C LEU A 143 10.82 11.76 5.75
N ILE A 144 11.40 11.83 4.55
CA ILE A 144 12.84 11.96 4.36
C ILE A 144 13.36 13.25 4.98
N LYS A 145 12.62 14.36 4.86
CA LYS A 145 12.96 15.64 5.49
C LYS A 145 13.02 15.51 7.01
N GLU A 146 11.97 14.98 7.62
CA GLU A 146 11.88 14.87 9.08
C GLU A 146 12.86 13.82 9.66
N VAL A 147 13.17 12.76 8.92
CA VAL A 147 14.22 11.81 9.29
C VAL A 147 15.59 12.47 9.32
N LYS A 148 15.93 13.27 8.29
CA LYS A 148 17.22 13.98 8.23
C LYS A 148 17.42 14.99 9.36
N THR A 149 16.35 15.54 9.90
CA THR A 149 16.38 16.47 11.03
C THR A 149 16.45 15.78 12.40
N GLY A 150 16.37 14.44 12.43
CA GLY A 150 16.38 13.66 13.69
C GLY A 150 15.09 13.79 14.51
N LYS A 151 14.00 14.27 13.91
CA LYS A 151 12.72 14.50 14.59
C LYS A 151 11.81 13.28 14.69
N LEU A 152 12.19 12.16 14.07
CA LEU A 152 11.43 10.92 14.06
C LEU A 152 12.22 9.78 14.69
N HIS A 153 11.53 8.99 15.49
CA HIS A 153 12.10 7.77 16.02
C HIS A 153 12.16 6.68 14.91
N TYR A 154 13.23 5.89 14.85
CA TYR A 154 13.45 4.90 13.79
C TYR A 154 12.31 3.87 13.67
N LYS A 155 11.64 3.51 14.77
CA LYS A 155 10.47 2.62 14.78
C LYS A 155 9.28 3.24 14.08
N ASP A 156 9.06 4.54 14.31
CA ASP A 156 7.98 5.29 13.67
C ASP A 156 8.21 5.42 12.18
N VAL A 157 9.46 5.72 11.77
CA VAL A 157 9.85 5.77 10.34
C VAL A 157 9.52 4.47 9.64
N PHE A 158 9.86 3.35 10.27
CA PHE A 158 9.59 2.02 9.73
C PHE A 158 8.08 1.73 9.65
N GLY A 159 7.34 1.98 10.73
CA GLY A 159 5.88 1.79 10.78
C GLY A 159 5.14 2.63 9.73
N VAL A 160 5.53 3.90 9.57
CA VAL A 160 4.98 4.79 8.54
C VAL A 160 5.25 4.26 7.13
N LEU A 161 6.47 3.78 6.86
CA LEU A 161 6.81 3.22 5.54
C LEU A 161 6.02 1.95 5.22
N VAL A 162 5.84 1.05 6.19
CA VAL A 162 5.01 -0.15 6.01
C VAL A 162 3.56 0.25 5.75
N LEU A 163 3.01 1.14 6.55
CA LEU A 163 1.62 1.58 6.41
C LEU A 163 1.37 2.29 5.07
N VAL A 164 2.19 3.29 4.76
CA VAL A 164 2.08 4.04 3.50
C VAL A 164 2.29 3.11 2.32
N GLY A 165 3.30 2.23 2.35
CA GLY A 165 3.57 1.27 1.29
C GLY A 165 2.38 0.33 1.00
N MET A 166 1.55 0.02 1.98
CA MET A 166 0.40 -0.87 1.81
C MET A 166 -0.92 -0.15 1.53
N LEU A 167 -1.08 1.11 1.95
CA LEU A 167 -2.35 1.84 1.87
C LEU A 167 -2.36 3.02 0.88
N HIS A 168 -1.21 3.48 0.35
CA HIS A 168 -1.15 4.70 -0.45
C HIS A 168 -2.00 4.68 -1.73
N SER A 169 -2.27 3.51 -2.28
CA SER A 169 -3.10 3.33 -3.49
C SER A 169 -4.33 2.46 -3.24
N ILE A 170 -4.82 2.41 -2.00
CA ILE A 170 -5.90 1.49 -1.62
C ILE A 170 -7.17 1.69 -2.47
N ILE A 171 -7.50 2.92 -2.82
CA ILE A 171 -8.69 3.25 -3.63
C ILE A 171 -8.45 2.85 -5.09
N GLU A 172 -7.31 3.25 -5.66
CA GLU A 172 -6.93 2.98 -7.06
C GLU A 172 -6.86 1.48 -7.33
N ASP A 173 -6.10 0.76 -6.53
CA ASP A 173 -5.93 -0.68 -6.68
C ASP A 173 -7.26 -1.42 -6.53
N THR A 174 -8.09 -1.03 -5.55
CA THR A 174 -9.40 -1.65 -5.35
C THR A 174 -10.32 -1.42 -6.55
N ALA A 175 -10.29 -0.22 -7.13
CA ALA A 175 -11.07 0.09 -8.32
C ALA A 175 -10.62 -0.75 -9.53
N VAL A 176 -9.30 -0.88 -9.75
CA VAL A 176 -8.76 -1.72 -10.83
C VAL A 176 -9.17 -3.18 -10.67
N ILE A 177 -9.10 -3.71 -9.45
CA ILE A 177 -9.43 -5.11 -9.18
C ILE A 177 -10.91 -5.37 -9.31
N SER A 178 -11.76 -4.37 -9.03
CA SER A 178 -13.21 -4.51 -9.22
C SER A 178 -13.59 -4.77 -10.68
N LEU A 179 -12.77 -4.31 -11.64
CA LEU A 179 -12.96 -4.57 -13.05
C LEU A 179 -12.77 -6.06 -13.43
N ILE A 180 -12.03 -6.79 -12.61
CA ILE A 180 -11.82 -8.25 -12.76
C ILE A 180 -12.89 -9.04 -12.00
N GLY A 181 -13.90 -8.36 -11.43
CA GLY A 181 -15.05 -8.99 -10.79
C GLY A 181 -14.93 -9.12 -9.26
N SER A 182 -14.00 -8.43 -8.60
CA SER A 182 -13.96 -8.41 -7.14
C SER A 182 -14.99 -7.45 -6.55
N ASN A 183 -15.48 -7.76 -5.35
CA ASN A 183 -16.39 -6.87 -4.62
C ASN A 183 -15.58 -5.73 -4.00
N ILE A 184 -15.87 -4.49 -4.44
CA ILE A 184 -15.16 -3.26 -4.02
C ILE A 184 -15.15 -3.10 -2.50
N ILE A 185 -16.30 -3.25 -1.86
CA ILE A 185 -16.45 -3.00 -0.41
C ILE A 185 -15.64 -4.02 0.38
N ILE A 186 -15.75 -5.30 0.03
CA ILE A 186 -15.05 -6.38 0.73
C ILE A 186 -13.54 -6.24 0.52
N THR A 187 -13.10 -5.99 -0.70
CA THR A 187 -11.67 -5.85 -1.03
C THR A 187 -11.06 -4.65 -0.31
N LEU A 188 -11.74 -3.49 -0.31
CA LEU A 188 -11.29 -2.28 0.35
C LEU A 188 -11.18 -2.49 1.87
N PHE A 189 -12.26 -2.99 2.48
CA PHE A 189 -12.32 -3.19 3.93
C PHE A 189 -11.32 -4.24 4.40
N LEU A 190 -11.24 -5.36 3.70
CA LEU A 190 -10.33 -6.46 4.06
C LEU A 190 -8.86 -6.05 3.92
N ARG A 191 -8.50 -5.33 2.85
CA ARG A 191 -7.15 -4.81 2.65
C ARG A 191 -6.78 -3.79 3.74
N ALA A 192 -7.69 -2.86 4.07
CA ALA A 192 -7.48 -1.92 5.14
C ALA A 192 -7.28 -2.63 6.49
N LEU A 193 -8.18 -3.55 6.85
CA LEU A 193 -8.11 -4.31 8.10
C LEU A 193 -6.82 -5.11 8.21
N LEU A 194 -6.47 -5.87 7.17
CA LEU A 194 -5.22 -6.65 7.14
C LEU A 194 -4.00 -5.77 7.31
N THR A 195 -3.93 -4.63 6.60
CA THR A 195 -2.81 -3.70 6.73
C THR A 195 -2.70 -3.16 8.15
N LEU A 196 -3.80 -2.75 8.74
CA LEU A 196 -3.82 -2.25 10.10
C LEU A 196 -3.40 -3.33 11.11
N CYS A 197 -3.88 -4.57 10.96
CA CYS A 197 -3.43 -5.71 11.77
C CYS A 197 -1.93 -5.98 11.63
N ILE A 198 -1.42 -5.95 10.41
CA ILE A 198 0.00 -6.16 10.13
C ILE A 198 0.85 -5.08 10.79
N VAL A 199 0.48 -3.81 10.62
CA VAL A 199 1.21 -2.69 11.25
C VAL A 199 1.15 -2.79 12.77
N TYR A 200 -0.01 -3.15 13.33
CA TYR A 200 -0.17 -3.38 14.78
C TYR A 200 0.78 -4.46 15.29
N VAL A 201 0.77 -5.63 14.67
CA VAL A 201 1.65 -6.75 15.03
C VAL A 201 3.11 -6.33 14.93
N PHE A 202 3.47 -5.64 13.84
CA PHE A 202 4.84 -5.20 13.61
C PHE A 202 5.32 -4.18 14.65
N MET A 203 4.49 -3.21 15.01
CA MET A 203 4.82 -2.22 16.03
C MET A 203 4.93 -2.87 17.42
N ARG A 204 4.05 -3.80 17.76
CA ARG A 204 4.08 -4.54 19.03
C ARG A 204 5.28 -5.47 19.13
N LEU A 205 5.53 -6.30 18.12
CA LEU A 205 6.73 -7.16 18.09
C LEU A 205 8.01 -6.33 18.05
N GLY A 206 8.01 -5.25 17.27
CA GLY A 206 9.13 -4.33 17.17
C GLY A 206 9.48 -3.64 18.49
N ALA A 207 8.52 -3.51 19.41
CA ALA A 207 8.79 -2.95 20.75
C ALA A 207 9.71 -3.88 21.57
N HIS A 208 9.64 -5.19 21.36
CA HIS A 208 10.42 -6.20 22.10
C HIS A 208 11.83 -6.41 21.52
N PHE A 209 12.09 -5.96 20.29
CA PHE A 209 13.40 -6.11 19.69
C PHE A 209 14.41 -5.07 20.19
N THR A 210 15.64 -5.51 20.43
CA THR A 210 16.75 -4.66 20.86
C THR A 210 17.11 -3.63 19.79
N LYS A 211 17.71 -2.50 20.19
CA LYS A 211 18.19 -1.46 19.26
C LYS A 211 19.19 -2.03 18.25
N GLU A 212 20.00 -2.99 18.66
CA GLU A 212 20.98 -3.68 17.82
C GLU A 212 20.31 -4.51 16.70
N PHE A 213 19.22 -5.21 17.02
CA PHE A 213 18.45 -5.96 16.03
C PHE A 213 17.88 -5.03 14.95
N TRP A 214 17.30 -3.91 15.37
CA TRP A 214 16.77 -2.90 14.45
C TRP A 214 17.85 -2.37 13.52
N GLN A 215 18.99 -1.99 14.05
CA GLN A 215 20.10 -1.44 13.27
C GLN A 215 20.73 -2.47 12.35
N LYS A 216 20.80 -3.74 12.77
CA LYS A 216 21.41 -4.82 11.98
C LYS A 216 20.52 -5.29 10.83
N HIS A 217 19.20 -5.35 11.03
CA HIS A 217 18.28 -6.00 10.08
C HIS A 217 17.31 -5.05 9.37
N LEU A 218 16.82 -4.01 10.03
CA LEU A 218 15.71 -3.20 9.55
C LEU A 218 16.10 -1.78 9.15
N THR A 219 17.04 -1.14 9.86
CA THR A 219 17.45 0.24 9.61
C THR A 219 18.92 0.34 9.23
N ASN A 220 19.32 1.44 8.59
CA ASN A 220 20.72 1.77 8.34
C ASN A 220 21.28 2.58 9.50
N TYR A 221 22.61 2.50 9.74
CA TYR A 221 23.30 3.26 10.79
C TYR A 221 23.21 4.79 10.64
N ASN A 222 22.76 5.29 9.49
CA ASN A 222 22.75 6.71 9.15
C ASN A 222 21.47 7.47 9.54
N ILE A 223 20.57 6.85 10.34
CA ILE A 223 19.43 7.62 10.89
C ILE A 223 19.96 8.46 12.04
N PRO A 224 19.82 9.81 11.99
CA PRO A 224 20.22 10.68 13.08
C PRO A 224 19.55 10.23 14.38
N GLU A 225 20.27 10.43 15.49
CA GLU A 225 19.72 10.11 16.80
C GLU A 225 18.48 10.98 17.09
N TYR A 226 17.42 10.36 17.57
CA TYR A 226 16.18 11.07 17.87
C TYR A 226 16.40 12.17 18.92
N LYS A 227 16.08 13.41 18.56
CA LYS A 227 16.12 14.58 19.43
C LYS A 227 14.70 15.08 19.68
N PRO A 228 14.09 14.77 20.83
CA PRO A 228 12.68 15.10 21.09
C PRO A 228 12.38 16.61 21.13
N ASN A 229 13.38 17.47 21.37
CA ASN A 229 13.22 18.90 21.66
C ASN A 229 13.90 19.85 20.65
N SER A 230 14.15 19.41 19.40
CA SER A 230 14.70 20.30 18.36
C SER A 230 13.65 20.83 17.41
#